data_0045f573d0201a609b5b4a7301b9dde2
#
_entry.id   0045f573d0201a609b5b4a7301b9dde2
#
_cell.length_a   1.000
_cell.length_b   1.000
_cell.length_c   1.000
_cell.angle_alpha   90.00
_cell.angle_beta   90.00
_cell.angle_gamma   90.00
#
_symmetry.space_group_name_H-M   'P 1'
#
loop_
_entity.id
_entity.type
_entity.pdbx_description
1 polymer ?
#
loop_
_entity_poly.entity_id
_entity_poly.type
_entity_poly.pdbx_seq_one_letter_code
_entity_poly.pdbx_strand_id
1 'polypeptide(L)'
;LQFSPFEGHDEECFPCMTARSVGTIECEGCDPGTFKNETDDCSDCPSGYFTDKRNLKECYECPAGFHARKQEQESDLKVWFDRCDGCPRGKFGIMTKARNVMEGCQNCMKGTYSELEARSKAGDCKGCPQGKWSSAVGVTKESMCTNCGTGMYGQTNSGADAESTCKNCDKGRYLATVGAFGSKSCVPCPPGYAQNVEGQAFCLPCTPGSYASGEGLSTCELCVVGRASANVSRSSRCDVCKAGRHQPESGMATCLSCDRGQYQSKDGETQCIDCAVGRASSMVARNTDCEVCKAGRYQSENATTTCLNCIPGKYEDEKGQHHCKKCPLGQFVTNIQAEKCDLPKDGYVAGP
;
A
#
# COMPACT_ATOMS: atom_id res chain seq x y z
N LEU A 1 13.65 22.33 35.52
CA LEU A 1 13.92 23.79 35.55
C LEU A 1 13.35 24.34 36.85
N GLN A 2 14.21 24.98 37.64
CA GLN A 2 13.85 25.67 38.87
C GLN A 2 13.67 27.17 38.50
N PHE A 3 12.68 27.82 39.06
CA PHE A 3 12.49 29.25 38.90
C PHE A 3 13.10 29.96 40.12
N SER A 4 14.12 30.76 39.87
CA SER A 4 14.63 31.76 40.81
C SER A 4 14.46 33.13 40.18
N PRO A 5 13.79 34.09 40.83
CA PRO A 5 13.54 35.42 40.24
C PRO A 5 14.76 36.32 40.15
N PHE A 6 15.94 35.91 40.65
CA PHE A 6 17.14 36.72 40.65
C PHE A 6 18.38 35.94 40.17
N GLU A 7 18.75 36.15 38.88
CA GLU A 7 20.12 35.96 38.43
C GLU A 7 20.90 37.25 38.71
N GLY A 8 21.87 37.18 39.61
CA GLY A 8 22.93 38.16 39.76
C GLY A 8 22.73 39.28 40.77
N HIS A 9 23.04 38.99 42.00
CA HIS A 9 23.68 39.99 42.89
C HIS A 9 24.55 39.26 43.89
N ASP A 10 25.75 39.78 44.06
CA ASP A 10 26.81 39.27 44.96
C ASP A 10 26.32 39.09 46.38
N GLU A 11 26.80 38.00 47.00
CA GLU A 11 26.55 37.68 48.42
C GLU A 11 27.13 38.78 49.31
N GLU A 12 26.31 39.75 49.69
CA GLU A 12 26.61 40.56 50.87
C GLU A 12 26.21 39.78 52.11
N CYS A 13 27.22 39.29 52.84
CA CYS A 13 27.02 38.78 54.21
C CYS A 13 26.55 39.94 55.09
N PHE A 14 25.25 39.95 55.40
CA PHE A 14 24.72 40.87 56.42
C PHE A 14 25.15 40.37 57.82
N PRO A 15 25.71 41.22 58.70
CA PRO A 15 26.11 40.86 60.04
C PRO A 15 24.87 40.43 60.84
N CYS A 16 24.95 39.30 61.50
CA CYS A 16 23.97 38.86 62.49
C CYS A 16 23.90 39.90 63.63
N MET A 17 22.84 40.69 63.67
CA MET A 17 22.59 41.54 64.80
C MET A 17 21.71 40.83 65.82
N THR A 18 22.26 40.03 66.68
CA THR A 18 21.99 39.82 68.11
C THR A 18 22.63 38.50 68.56
N ALA A 19 23.77 38.61 69.20
CA ALA A 19 24.31 37.50 70.03
C ALA A 19 23.57 37.44 71.36
N ARG A 20 22.70 36.46 71.56
CA ARG A 20 22.31 36.02 72.92
C ARG A 20 23.00 34.70 73.19
N SER A 21 24.00 34.79 74.09
CA SER A 21 24.78 33.69 74.74
C SER A 21 26.01 33.18 73.97
N VAL A 22 27.06 33.05 74.74
CA VAL A 22 28.38 32.53 74.34
C VAL A 22 28.26 31.02 74.09
N GLY A 23 28.36 30.66 72.79
CA GLY A 23 28.54 29.23 72.47
C GLY A 23 27.95 28.67 71.16
N THR A 24 26.98 29.34 70.55
CA THR A 24 26.41 28.90 69.26
C THR A 24 26.05 30.11 68.43
N ILE A 25 26.71 30.30 67.30
CA ILE A 25 26.32 31.29 66.29
C ILE A 25 25.18 30.64 65.46
N GLU A 26 23.98 30.62 66.01
CA GLU A 26 22.77 30.42 65.21
C GLU A 26 22.31 31.77 64.74
N CYS A 27 22.45 32.02 63.46
CA CYS A 27 21.82 33.21 62.85
C CYS A 27 20.31 32.98 62.89
N GLU A 28 19.62 33.62 63.85
CA GLU A 28 18.15 33.68 63.92
C GLU A 28 17.60 34.42 62.71
N GLY A 29 17.39 33.72 61.63
CA GLY A 29 16.79 34.24 60.44
C GLY A 29 15.81 33.22 59.83
N CYS A 30 14.76 33.71 59.18
CA CYS A 30 13.80 32.86 58.51
C CYS A 30 14.47 32.07 57.39
N ASP A 31 14.35 30.76 57.38
CA ASP A 31 14.87 29.87 56.38
C ASP A 31 14.06 29.94 55.05
N PRO A 32 14.61 29.49 53.93
CA PRO A 32 13.84 29.35 52.67
C PRO A 32 12.54 28.56 52.91
N GLY A 33 11.45 28.99 52.28
CA GLY A 33 10.11 28.47 52.53
C GLY A 33 9.33 29.20 53.60
N THR A 34 9.99 30.16 54.31
CA THR A 34 9.37 30.99 55.33
C THR A 34 9.66 32.49 55.10
N PHE A 35 8.85 33.36 55.66
CA PHE A 35 9.02 34.84 55.57
C PHE A 35 8.85 35.50 56.95
N LYS A 36 9.40 36.70 57.07
CA LYS A 36 9.22 37.51 58.28
C LYS A 36 7.85 38.19 58.24
N ASN A 37 6.99 37.88 59.24
CA ASN A 37 5.69 38.50 59.40
C ASN A 37 5.83 39.89 60.10
N GLU A 38 4.71 40.57 60.33
CA GLU A 38 4.66 41.90 60.98
C GLU A 38 5.19 41.92 62.42
N THR A 39 5.27 40.76 63.07
CA THR A 39 5.80 40.57 64.44
C THR A 39 7.26 40.13 64.44
N ASP A 40 7.95 40.16 63.29
CA ASP A 40 9.34 39.72 63.08
C ASP A 40 9.55 38.18 63.28
N ASP A 41 8.45 37.42 63.38
CA ASP A 41 8.47 35.96 63.48
C ASP A 41 8.47 35.32 62.11
N CYS A 42 9.06 34.13 61.99
CA CYS A 42 9.05 33.36 60.76
C CYS A 42 7.71 32.63 60.58
N SER A 43 7.02 32.92 59.49
CA SER A 43 5.80 32.27 59.06
C SER A 43 6.00 31.46 57.76
N ASP A 44 5.41 30.30 57.64
CA ASP A 44 5.49 29.47 56.44
C ASP A 44 4.82 30.16 55.25
N CYS A 45 5.42 30.04 54.06
CA CYS A 45 4.78 30.51 52.85
C CYS A 45 3.48 29.74 52.58
N PRO A 46 2.40 30.44 52.21
CA PRO A 46 1.17 29.76 51.85
C PRO A 46 1.35 28.93 50.58
N SER A 47 0.55 27.87 50.42
CA SER A 47 0.62 27.05 49.22
C SER A 47 0.40 27.84 47.96
N GLY A 48 1.26 27.64 46.94
CA GLY A 48 1.32 28.44 45.69
C GLY A 48 2.32 29.57 45.74
N TYR A 49 2.98 29.76 46.88
CA TYR A 49 4.04 30.76 47.08
C TYR A 49 5.32 30.11 47.55
N PHE A 50 6.46 30.77 47.41
CA PHE A 50 7.76 30.22 47.81
C PHE A 50 8.70 31.34 48.26
N THR A 51 9.73 31.00 49.01
CA THR A 51 10.93 31.84 49.23
C THR A 51 12.17 30.97 49.05
N ASP A 52 13.11 31.42 48.22
CA ASP A 52 14.37 30.70 47.93
C ASP A 52 15.56 31.25 48.76
N LYS A 53 15.37 32.37 49.46
CA LYS A 53 16.38 33.05 50.28
C LYS A 53 15.91 33.23 51.70
N ARG A 54 16.88 33.38 52.60
CA ARG A 54 16.62 33.68 54.03
C ARG A 54 16.16 35.11 54.24
N ASN A 55 15.40 35.33 55.25
CA ASN A 55 14.99 36.66 55.79
C ASN A 55 14.18 37.53 54.80
N LEU A 56 13.43 36.91 53.93
CA LEU A 56 12.50 37.64 53.09
C LEU A 56 11.28 38.09 53.88
N LYS A 57 10.71 39.25 53.55
CA LYS A 57 9.54 39.84 54.18
C LYS A 57 8.22 39.41 53.55
N GLU A 58 8.28 38.73 52.41
CA GLU A 58 7.12 38.25 51.69
C GLU A 58 7.50 37.03 50.84
N CYS A 59 6.49 36.20 50.56
CA CYS A 59 6.64 35.05 49.68
C CYS A 59 6.32 35.46 48.23
N TYR A 60 7.08 34.93 47.29
CA TYR A 60 6.87 35.11 45.86
C TYR A 60 5.85 34.14 45.31
N GLU A 61 5.05 34.56 44.35
CA GLU A 61 4.09 33.68 43.65
C GLU A 61 4.80 32.74 42.72
N CYS A 62 4.40 31.46 42.68
CA CYS A 62 4.81 30.58 41.57
C CYS A 62 4.24 31.10 40.25
N PRO A 63 5.09 31.38 39.26
CA PRO A 63 4.62 31.86 37.96
C PRO A 63 3.91 30.77 37.15
N ALA A 64 3.23 31.21 36.09
CA ALA A 64 2.62 30.25 35.16
C ALA A 64 3.66 29.28 34.58
N GLY A 65 3.32 28.03 34.49
CA GLY A 65 4.23 26.94 34.09
C GLY A 65 4.95 26.27 35.27
N PHE A 66 4.74 26.76 36.49
CA PHE A 66 5.35 26.24 37.70
C PHE A 66 4.28 25.98 38.76
N HIS A 67 4.60 25.14 39.72
CA HIS A 67 3.78 24.84 40.92
C HIS A 67 4.66 24.81 42.16
N ALA A 68 4.07 25.06 43.31
CA ALA A 68 4.79 24.99 44.58
C ALA A 68 5.28 23.57 44.86
N ARG A 69 6.54 23.46 45.23
CA ARG A 69 7.12 22.21 45.69
C ARG A 69 6.83 22.01 47.18
N LYS A 70 6.11 20.93 47.48
CA LYS A 70 5.88 20.53 48.86
C LYS A 70 7.12 19.82 49.38
N GLN A 71 7.76 20.36 50.42
CA GLN A 71 8.77 19.68 51.21
C GLN A 71 8.13 19.14 52.48
N GLU A 72 8.37 17.89 52.80
CA GLU A 72 7.91 17.23 54.05
C GLU A 72 9.13 16.73 54.79
N GLN A 73 9.27 17.13 56.05
CA GLN A 73 10.30 16.58 56.91
C GLN A 73 9.68 15.45 57.73
N GLU A 74 10.24 14.25 57.67
CA GLU A 74 9.71 13.05 58.33
C GLU A 74 9.57 13.17 59.84
N SER A 75 10.34 14.09 60.48
CA SER A 75 10.37 14.19 61.95
C SER A 75 9.35 15.16 62.56
N ASP A 76 8.84 16.18 61.86
CA ASP A 76 8.08 17.27 62.47
C ASP A 76 6.75 17.64 61.80
N LEU A 77 6.30 16.90 60.77
CA LEU A 77 5.07 17.23 60.03
C LEU A 77 5.05 18.66 59.43
N LYS A 78 6.20 19.37 59.40
CA LYS A 78 6.29 20.67 58.81
C LYS A 78 6.38 20.59 57.29
N VAL A 79 5.54 21.37 56.64
CA VAL A 79 5.50 21.52 55.16
C VAL A 79 5.95 22.94 54.86
N TRP A 80 6.97 23.08 54.02
CA TRP A 80 7.42 24.39 53.57
C TRP A 80 7.63 24.39 52.02
N PHE A 81 7.63 25.58 51.45
CA PHE A 81 7.73 25.81 49.99
C PHE A 81 8.95 26.68 49.71
N ASP A 82 10.09 26.08 49.39
CA ASP A 82 11.36 26.74 49.16
C ASP A 82 11.58 27.12 47.68
N ARG A 83 10.79 26.54 46.77
CA ARG A 83 10.86 26.80 45.33
C ARG A 83 9.61 26.37 44.59
N CYS A 84 9.52 26.82 43.32
CA CYS A 84 8.53 26.32 42.38
C CYS A 84 9.19 25.33 41.40
N ASP A 85 8.61 24.14 41.27
CA ASP A 85 9.01 23.18 40.26
C ASP A 85 8.24 23.43 38.94
N GLY A 86 8.94 23.31 37.82
CA GLY A 86 8.30 23.47 36.51
C GLY A 86 7.31 22.35 36.21
N CYS A 87 6.24 22.66 35.49
CA CYS A 87 5.37 21.64 34.93
C CYS A 87 6.18 20.61 34.17
N PRO A 88 5.98 19.32 34.42
CA PRO A 88 6.76 18.28 33.75
C PRO A 88 6.51 18.24 32.23
N ARG A 89 7.39 17.54 31.51
CA ARG A 89 7.26 17.31 30.08
C ARG A 89 5.86 16.78 29.74
N GLY A 90 5.33 17.17 28.60
CA GLY A 90 3.97 16.85 28.18
C GLY A 90 2.89 17.70 28.85
N LYS A 91 3.27 18.65 29.70
CA LYS A 91 2.34 19.55 30.41
C LYS A 91 2.72 21.02 30.25
N PHE A 92 1.73 21.89 30.46
CA PHE A 92 1.88 23.34 30.53
C PHE A 92 1.01 23.91 31.64
N GLY A 93 1.36 25.07 32.20
CA GLY A 93 0.58 25.69 33.27
C GLY A 93 0.26 27.14 32.91
N ILE A 94 -1.02 27.52 32.97
CA ILE A 94 -1.50 28.87 32.68
C ILE A 94 -1.80 29.70 33.95
N MET A 95 -1.84 29.01 35.09
CA MET A 95 -2.15 29.64 36.38
C MET A 95 -0.88 30.04 37.11
N THR A 96 -0.93 31.20 37.78
CA THR A 96 0.02 31.55 38.85
C THR A 96 -0.48 30.97 40.17
N LYS A 97 0.40 30.92 41.18
CA LYS A 97 0.07 30.43 42.55
C LYS A 97 -0.42 28.99 42.58
N ALA A 98 -0.03 28.15 41.62
CA ALA A 98 -0.43 26.76 41.61
C ALA A 98 0.18 26.01 42.81
N ARG A 99 -0.66 25.30 43.55
CA ARG A 99 -0.28 24.60 44.80
C ARG A 99 0.42 23.26 44.55
N ASN A 100 0.13 22.64 43.44
CA ASN A 100 0.70 21.34 43.04
C ASN A 100 0.57 21.13 41.53
N VAL A 101 1.19 20.04 41.04
CA VAL A 101 1.17 19.70 39.63
C VAL A 101 -0.22 19.41 39.06
N MET A 102 -1.15 18.89 39.88
CA MET A 102 -2.51 18.55 39.41
C MET A 102 -3.35 19.80 39.16
N GLU A 103 -3.16 20.84 39.99
CA GLU A 103 -3.86 22.11 39.87
C GLU A 103 -3.20 23.01 38.81
N GLY A 104 -1.86 23.08 38.81
CA GLY A 104 -1.11 24.02 37.98
C GLY A 104 -0.76 23.56 36.59
N CYS A 105 -0.72 22.27 36.32
CA CYS A 105 -0.18 21.75 35.08
C CYS A 105 -1.21 20.94 34.31
N GLN A 106 -1.60 21.43 33.17
CA GLN A 106 -2.51 20.75 32.23
C GLN A 106 -1.72 19.91 31.21
N ASN A 107 -2.28 18.81 30.77
CA ASN A 107 -1.69 18.00 29.71
C ASN A 107 -1.73 18.71 28.37
N CYS A 108 -0.67 18.58 27.58
CA CYS A 108 -0.73 18.86 26.14
C CYS A 108 -1.89 18.08 25.52
N MET A 109 -2.64 18.72 24.64
CA MET A 109 -3.80 18.14 23.99
C MET A 109 -3.39 17.00 23.04
N LYS A 110 -4.36 16.20 22.61
CA LYS A 110 -4.18 15.23 21.55
C LYS A 110 -3.51 15.88 20.34
N GLY A 111 -2.67 15.12 19.66
CA GLY A 111 -1.92 15.62 18.50
C GLY A 111 -0.73 16.51 18.86
N THR A 112 -0.46 16.79 20.14
CA THR A 112 0.63 17.67 20.56
C THR A 112 1.54 17.03 21.61
N TYR A 113 2.79 17.48 21.69
CA TYR A 113 3.78 16.99 22.64
C TYR A 113 4.64 18.13 23.19
N SER A 114 5.27 17.94 24.34
CA SER A 114 6.27 18.85 24.88
C SER A 114 7.45 18.12 25.50
N GLU A 115 8.64 18.35 24.94
CA GLU A 115 9.90 17.78 25.45
C GLU A 115 10.54 18.62 26.54
N LEU A 116 10.01 19.82 26.75
CA LEU A 116 10.54 20.79 27.70
C LEU A 116 9.59 20.92 28.89
N GLU A 117 10.18 21.20 30.04
CA GLU A 117 9.49 21.49 31.29
C GLU A 117 9.17 22.98 31.40
N ALA A 118 8.38 23.36 32.40
CA ALA A 118 8.06 24.76 32.76
C ALA A 118 7.38 25.55 31.64
N ARG A 119 6.53 24.90 30.84
CA ARG A 119 5.75 25.58 29.79
C ARG A 119 4.58 26.34 30.37
N SER A 120 4.40 27.59 29.93
CA SER A 120 3.43 28.53 30.52
C SER A 120 2.15 28.71 29.71
N LYS A 121 2.04 28.09 28.52
CA LYS A 121 0.86 28.23 27.66
C LYS A 121 0.67 27.00 26.75
N ALA A 122 -0.58 26.75 26.36
CA ALA A 122 -0.94 25.65 25.46
C ALA A 122 -0.18 25.65 24.13
N GLY A 123 0.13 26.84 23.59
CA GLY A 123 0.89 26.98 22.34
C GLY A 123 2.36 26.54 22.44
N ASP A 124 2.86 26.26 23.65
CA ASP A 124 4.21 25.71 23.84
C ASP A 124 4.25 24.20 23.56
N CYS A 125 3.10 23.52 23.54
CA CYS A 125 2.98 22.15 23.05
C CYS A 125 3.10 22.13 21.54
N LYS A 126 4.09 21.42 21.02
CA LYS A 126 4.33 21.28 19.58
C LYS A 126 3.38 20.27 18.98
N GLY A 127 2.85 20.52 17.79
CA GLY A 127 2.07 19.54 17.05
C GLY A 127 2.91 18.36 16.59
N CYS A 128 2.33 17.16 16.59
CA CYS A 128 2.94 16.00 15.93
C CYS A 128 3.31 16.38 14.49
N PRO A 129 4.50 15.99 13.99
CA PRO A 129 4.93 16.31 12.64
C PRO A 129 4.00 15.76 11.55
N GLN A 130 4.17 16.25 10.34
CA GLN A 130 3.48 15.77 9.15
C GLN A 130 3.60 14.23 9.02
N GLY A 131 2.51 13.57 8.68
CA GLY A 131 2.48 12.12 8.56
C GLY A 131 2.44 11.35 9.88
N LYS A 132 2.36 12.08 11.03
CA LYS A 132 2.23 11.48 12.36
C LYS A 132 1.01 12.02 13.10
N TRP A 133 0.50 11.24 14.03
CA TRP A 133 -0.65 11.58 14.86
C TRP A 133 -0.51 11.06 16.29
N SER A 134 -1.32 11.58 17.22
CA SER A 134 -1.43 11.01 18.58
C SER A 134 -2.80 11.26 19.19
N SER A 135 -3.48 10.22 19.61
CA SER A 135 -4.73 10.31 20.39
C SER A 135 -4.49 10.47 21.89
N ALA A 136 -3.23 10.33 22.34
CA ALA A 136 -2.87 10.49 23.74
C ALA A 136 -2.74 11.98 24.10
N VAL A 137 -3.03 12.30 25.35
CA VAL A 137 -2.77 13.59 25.97
C VAL A 137 -1.48 13.55 26.80
N GLY A 138 -0.80 14.69 26.96
CA GLY A 138 0.41 14.75 27.78
C GLY A 138 1.61 14.00 27.17
N VAL A 139 1.69 13.94 25.87
CA VAL A 139 2.81 13.31 25.15
C VAL A 139 4.09 14.09 25.40
N THR A 140 5.16 13.38 25.81
CA THR A 140 6.41 13.99 26.29
C THR A 140 7.51 14.06 25.23
N LYS A 141 7.41 13.35 24.11
CA LYS A 141 8.43 13.28 23.05
C LYS A 141 7.79 13.15 21.68
N GLU A 142 8.44 13.72 20.65
CA GLU A 142 8.03 13.55 19.26
C GLU A 142 7.95 12.09 18.84
N SER A 143 8.86 11.25 19.32
CA SER A 143 8.90 9.82 18.98
C SER A 143 7.67 9.03 19.45
N MET A 144 6.84 9.61 20.33
CA MET A 144 5.57 9.02 20.77
C MET A 144 4.40 9.37 19.83
N CYS A 145 4.59 10.26 18.84
CA CYS A 145 3.64 10.45 17.76
C CYS A 145 3.70 9.25 16.82
N THR A 146 2.57 8.63 16.55
CA THR A 146 2.43 7.44 15.71
C THR A 146 2.47 7.83 14.24
N ASN A 147 3.23 7.11 13.42
CA ASN A 147 3.24 7.29 11.97
C ASN A 147 1.92 6.84 11.33
N CYS A 148 1.46 7.53 10.29
CA CYS A 148 0.50 6.93 9.36
C CYS A 148 1.09 5.65 8.79
N GLY A 149 0.28 4.59 8.70
CA GLY A 149 0.70 3.28 8.22
C GLY A 149 1.10 3.27 6.75
N THR A 150 1.62 2.15 6.28
CA THR A 150 1.82 1.91 4.84
C THR A 150 0.50 2.02 4.10
N GLY A 151 0.52 2.46 2.85
CA GLY A 151 -0.69 2.72 2.08
C GLY A 151 -1.42 4.00 2.46
N MET A 152 -0.97 4.71 3.51
CA MET A 152 -1.65 5.89 4.05
C MET A 152 -0.69 7.09 4.14
N TYR A 153 -1.24 8.30 4.00
CA TYR A 153 -0.50 9.54 4.15
C TYR A 153 -1.25 10.53 5.05
N GLY A 154 -0.50 11.37 5.79
CA GLY A 154 -1.08 12.44 6.60
C GLY A 154 -1.55 13.61 5.74
N GLN A 155 -2.66 14.23 6.15
CA GLN A 155 -3.24 15.40 5.46
C GLN A 155 -2.96 16.72 6.20
N THR A 156 -2.79 16.67 7.52
CA THR A 156 -2.59 17.85 8.34
C THR A 156 -1.11 18.21 8.43
N ASN A 157 -0.81 19.50 8.38
CA ASN A 157 0.57 20.01 8.44
C ASN A 157 1.23 19.72 9.78
N SER A 158 0.47 19.67 10.88
CA SER A 158 0.95 19.29 12.22
C SER A 158 -0.25 19.11 13.16
N GLY A 159 -0.03 18.46 14.30
CA GLY A 159 -1.02 18.39 15.35
C GLY A 159 -2.18 17.42 15.09
N ALA A 160 -2.00 16.44 14.23
CA ALA A 160 -2.99 15.40 13.99
C ALA A 160 -3.30 14.62 15.28
N ASP A 161 -4.56 14.54 15.66
CA ASP A 161 -5.05 14.02 16.95
C ASP A 161 -5.63 12.61 16.89
N ALA A 162 -5.80 12.06 15.68
CA ALA A 162 -6.37 10.74 15.46
C ALA A 162 -5.84 10.09 14.18
N GLU A 163 -5.90 8.76 14.11
CA GLU A 163 -5.55 7.98 12.92
C GLU A 163 -6.40 8.34 11.70
N SER A 164 -7.63 8.78 11.90
CA SER A 164 -8.53 9.23 10.83
C SER A 164 -7.99 10.42 10.00
N THR A 165 -6.94 11.10 10.49
CA THR A 165 -6.22 12.13 9.73
C THR A 165 -5.27 11.54 8.69
N CYS A 166 -4.97 10.23 8.77
CA CYS A 166 -4.26 9.48 7.74
C CYS A 166 -5.26 9.04 6.65
N LYS A 167 -4.96 9.37 5.40
CA LYS A 167 -5.80 9.03 4.26
C LYS A 167 -5.16 7.93 3.43
N ASN A 168 -5.96 7.01 2.93
CA ASN A 168 -5.55 5.95 2.04
C ASN A 168 -5.08 6.50 0.69
N CYS A 169 -4.06 5.88 0.11
CA CYS A 169 -3.75 6.04 -1.30
C CYS A 169 -4.91 5.51 -2.14
N ASP A 170 -5.27 6.23 -3.20
CA ASP A 170 -6.32 5.84 -4.13
C ASP A 170 -5.95 4.54 -4.87
N LYS A 171 -6.96 3.88 -5.44
CA LYS A 171 -6.77 2.75 -6.36
C LYS A 171 -5.78 3.10 -7.46
N GLY A 172 -5.00 2.13 -7.89
CA GLY A 172 -3.92 2.34 -8.84
C GLY A 172 -2.64 2.91 -8.23
N ARG A 173 -2.61 3.16 -6.93
CA ARG A 173 -1.46 3.71 -6.21
C ARG A 173 -1.12 2.90 -4.97
N TYR A 174 0.11 3.02 -4.53
CA TYR A 174 0.62 2.34 -3.34
C TYR A 174 1.59 3.23 -2.57
N LEU A 175 1.85 2.86 -1.32
CA LEU A 175 2.83 3.55 -0.48
C LEU A 175 3.48 2.55 0.50
N ALA A 176 4.73 2.21 0.24
CA ALA A 176 5.46 1.21 1.05
C ALA A 176 6.03 1.79 2.35
N THR A 177 6.13 3.12 2.46
CA THR A 177 6.73 3.80 3.61
C THR A 177 5.68 4.27 4.60
N VAL A 178 6.03 4.33 5.89
CA VAL A 178 5.21 4.88 6.96
C VAL A 178 5.52 6.36 7.19
N GLY A 179 4.57 7.11 7.76
CA GLY A 179 4.77 8.51 8.13
C GLY A 179 4.86 9.47 6.95
N ALA A 180 4.39 9.07 5.79
CA ALA A 180 4.36 9.92 4.60
C ALA A 180 3.32 11.04 4.72
N PHE A 181 3.56 12.16 4.02
CA PHE A 181 2.69 13.33 4.02
C PHE A 181 2.27 13.73 2.61
N GLY A 182 0.97 13.98 2.44
CA GLY A 182 0.37 14.45 1.20
C GLY A 182 0.17 13.35 0.16
N SER A 183 -0.85 13.48 -0.68
CA SER A 183 -1.24 12.50 -1.71
C SER A 183 -0.17 12.21 -2.76
N LYS A 184 0.79 13.14 -2.95
CA LYS A 184 1.92 12.95 -3.88
C LYS A 184 2.88 11.86 -3.43
N SER A 185 2.86 11.47 -2.15
CA SER A 185 3.65 10.35 -1.64
C SER A 185 3.16 8.99 -2.16
N CYS A 186 1.89 8.90 -2.56
CA CYS A 186 1.34 7.70 -3.18
C CYS A 186 1.90 7.52 -4.59
N VAL A 187 2.65 6.45 -4.80
CA VAL A 187 3.30 6.12 -6.07
C VAL A 187 2.32 5.39 -6.99
N PRO A 188 2.20 5.74 -8.27
CA PRO A 188 1.38 4.97 -9.21
C PRO A 188 1.94 3.56 -9.40
N CYS A 189 1.08 2.58 -9.58
CA CYS A 189 1.49 1.23 -9.96
C CYS A 189 2.26 1.27 -11.28
N PRO A 190 3.43 0.62 -11.38
CA PRO A 190 4.18 0.57 -12.63
C PRO A 190 3.48 -0.29 -13.68
N PRO A 191 3.83 -0.17 -14.97
CA PRO A 191 3.30 -1.05 -16.01
C PRO A 191 3.51 -2.53 -15.66
N GLY A 192 2.52 -3.36 -15.95
CA GLY A 192 2.48 -4.77 -15.56
C GLY A 192 1.84 -5.03 -14.20
N TYR A 193 1.51 -3.98 -13.45
CA TYR A 193 0.90 -4.07 -12.11
C TYR A 193 -0.35 -3.20 -11.99
N ALA A 194 -1.24 -3.59 -11.10
CA ALA A 194 -2.46 -2.83 -10.79
C ALA A 194 -2.81 -2.95 -9.30
N GLN A 195 -3.66 -2.04 -8.79
CA GLN A 195 -4.16 -2.12 -7.43
C GLN A 195 -5.61 -1.62 -7.35
N ASN A 196 -6.53 -2.54 -7.08
CA ASN A 196 -7.97 -2.26 -7.04
C ASN A 196 -8.53 -1.91 -5.65
N VAL A 197 -7.66 -1.97 -4.62
CA VAL A 197 -8.01 -1.62 -3.24
C VAL A 197 -7.21 -0.40 -2.82
N GLU A 198 -7.85 0.53 -2.11
CA GLU A 198 -7.19 1.70 -1.53
C GLU A 198 -6.31 1.33 -0.34
N GLY A 199 -5.35 2.18 0.00
CA GLY A 199 -4.54 2.03 1.20
C GLY A 199 -3.54 0.88 1.15
N GLN A 200 -3.08 0.47 -0.01
CA GLN A 200 -2.16 -0.66 -0.14
C GLN A 200 -0.69 -0.25 -0.16
N ALA A 201 0.14 -1.10 0.41
CA ALA A 201 1.60 -0.91 0.46
C ALA A 201 2.33 -1.28 -0.83
N PHE A 202 1.68 -2.01 -1.75
CA PHE A 202 2.26 -2.52 -3.00
C PHE A 202 1.17 -2.71 -4.07
N CYS A 203 1.59 -2.85 -5.32
CA CYS A 203 0.72 -3.22 -6.42
C CYS A 203 0.82 -4.72 -6.73
N LEU A 204 -0.29 -5.30 -7.21
CA LEU A 204 -0.36 -6.69 -7.60
C LEU A 204 0.04 -6.86 -9.07
N PRO A 205 0.82 -7.91 -9.40
CA PRO A 205 1.16 -8.21 -10.78
C PRO A 205 -0.07 -8.65 -11.58
N CYS A 206 -0.15 -8.27 -12.84
CA CYS A 206 -1.13 -8.82 -13.76
C CYS A 206 -0.91 -10.33 -13.92
N THR A 207 -1.99 -11.09 -13.82
CA THR A 207 -1.98 -12.55 -14.02
C THR A 207 -1.91 -12.91 -15.50
N PRO A 208 -1.51 -14.16 -15.86
CA PRO A 208 -1.60 -14.64 -17.24
C PRO A 208 -2.98 -14.38 -17.85
N GLY A 209 -3.02 -14.01 -19.11
CA GLY A 209 -4.24 -13.57 -19.79
C GLY A 209 -4.60 -12.09 -19.59
N SER A 210 -3.78 -11.33 -18.85
CA SER A 210 -3.99 -9.92 -18.62
C SER A 210 -2.70 -9.09 -18.70
N TYR A 211 -2.83 -7.77 -18.83
CA TYR A 211 -1.71 -6.85 -18.92
C TYR A 211 -2.07 -5.46 -18.37
N ALA A 212 -1.05 -4.65 -18.09
CA ALA A 212 -1.21 -3.25 -17.71
C ALA A 212 -0.20 -2.41 -18.50
N SER A 213 -0.64 -1.70 -19.51
CA SER A 213 0.26 -0.94 -20.42
C SER A 213 0.64 0.45 -19.90
N GLY A 214 -0.08 0.96 -18.90
CA GLY A 214 0.14 2.27 -18.31
C GLY A 214 0.46 2.19 -16.82
N GLU A 215 0.84 3.34 -16.26
CA GLU A 215 1.01 3.52 -14.83
C GLU A 215 -0.31 3.84 -14.14
N GLY A 216 -0.41 3.52 -12.86
CA GLY A 216 -1.54 3.92 -12.02
C GLY A 216 -2.85 3.20 -12.32
N LEU A 217 -2.81 2.05 -12.98
CA LEU A 217 -4.02 1.29 -13.29
C LEU A 217 -4.58 0.63 -12.02
N SER A 218 -5.89 0.71 -11.86
CA SER A 218 -6.61 0.03 -10.78
C SER A 218 -6.84 -1.45 -11.06
N THR A 219 -6.91 -1.84 -12.33
CA THR A 219 -7.14 -3.23 -12.77
C THR A 219 -6.29 -3.53 -14.00
N CYS A 220 -5.89 -4.79 -14.15
CA CYS A 220 -5.27 -5.25 -15.38
C CYS A 220 -6.33 -5.40 -16.48
N GLU A 221 -5.97 -5.07 -17.71
CA GLU A 221 -6.79 -5.28 -18.91
C GLU A 221 -6.68 -6.74 -19.35
N LEU A 222 -7.79 -7.35 -19.74
CA LEU A 222 -7.78 -8.72 -20.26
C LEU A 222 -7.25 -8.75 -21.71
N CYS A 223 -6.54 -9.82 -22.06
CA CYS A 223 -6.24 -10.11 -23.46
C CYS A 223 -7.56 -10.20 -24.21
N VAL A 224 -7.69 -9.48 -25.30
CA VAL A 224 -8.87 -9.58 -26.16
C VAL A 224 -8.83 -10.88 -26.98
N VAL A 225 -9.95 -11.29 -27.53
CA VAL A 225 -10.07 -12.46 -28.43
C VAL A 225 -9.01 -12.42 -29.53
N GLY A 226 -8.53 -13.56 -29.99
CA GLY A 226 -7.42 -13.68 -30.94
C GLY A 226 -6.03 -13.37 -30.35
N ARG A 227 -5.95 -13.09 -29.04
CA ARG A 227 -4.70 -12.81 -28.33
C ARG A 227 -4.60 -13.56 -27.01
N ALA A 228 -3.39 -13.84 -26.58
CA ALA A 228 -3.12 -14.51 -25.31
C ALA A 228 -1.75 -14.09 -24.73
N SER A 229 -1.55 -14.32 -23.44
CA SER A 229 -0.25 -14.13 -22.78
C SER A 229 -0.11 -15.01 -21.56
N ALA A 230 0.90 -15.84 -21.52
CA ALA A 230 1.26 -16.64 -20.37
C ALA A 230 2.10 -15.87 -19.32
N ASN A 231 2.58 -14.67 -19.65
CA ASN A 231 3.48 -13.89 -18.81
C ASN A 231 2.74 -13.22 -17.66
N VAL A 232 3.32 -13.28 -16.48
CA VAL A 232 2.94 -12.50 -15.31
C VAL A 232 3.56 -11.10 -15.42
N SER A 233 2.92 -10.10 -14.84
CA SER A 233 3.40 -8.69 -14.84
C SER A 233 3.61 -8.12 -16.25
N ARG A 234 2.78 -8.51 -17.20
CA ARG A 234 2.90 -8.05 -18.57
C ARG A 234 2.57 -6.55 -18.70
N SER A 235 3.53 -5.80 -19.24
CA SER A 235 3.44 -4.33 -19.40
C SER A 235 3.03 -3.90 -20.82
N SER A 236 2.75 -4.84 -21.74
CA SER A 236 2.35 -4.54 -23.12
C SER A 236 1.15 -5.42 -23.51
N ARG A 237 0.47 -5.04 -24.59
CA ARG A 237 -0.65 -5.84 -25.12
C ARG A 237 -0.26 -7.29 -25.34
N CYS A 238 -1.21 -8.20 -25.14
CA CYS A 238 -1.05 -9.63 -25.34
C CYS A 238 -0.62 -9.98 -26.77
N ASP A 239 0.10 -11.09 -26.91
CA ASP A 239 0.58 -11.57 -28.20
C ASP A 239 -0.59 -12.05 -29.06
N VAL A 240 -0.48 -11.81 -30.36
CA VAL A 240 -1.44 -12.27 -31.34
C VAL A 240 -1.28 -13.77 -31.53
N CYS A 241 -2.37 -14.51 -31.52
CA CYS A 241 -2.36 -15.92 -31.90
C CYS A 241 -1.85 -16.07 -33.35
N LYS A 242 -0.79 -16.84 -33.54
CA LYS A 242 -0.19 -17.07 -34.84
C LYS A 242 -1.05 -18.01 -35.70
N ALA A 243 -0.92 -17.90 -37.02
CA ALA A 243 -1.56 -18.82 -37.96
C ALA A 243 -1.42 -20.27 -37.50
N GLY A 244 -2.45 -21.08 -37.66
CA GLY A 244 -2.61 -22.41 -37.10
C GLY A 244 -3.20 -22.43 -35.69
N ARG A 245 -3.38 -21.26 -35.08
CA ARG A 245 -3.96 -21.12 -33.72
C ARG A 245 -5.06 -20.06 -33.69
N HIS A 246 -5.91 -20.12 -32.67
CA HIS A 246 -7.00 -19.19 -32.46
C HIS A 246 -7.25 -18.97 -30.96
N GLN A 247 -8.02 -17.95 -30.59
CA GLN A 247 -8.51 -17.78 -29.23
C GLN A 247 -9.88 -17.12 -29.23
N PRO A 248 -10.96 -17.88 -28.94
CA PRO A 248 -12.32 -17.37 -28.94
C PRO A 248 -12.68 -16.55 -27.69
N GLU A 249 -11.94 -16.70 -26.59
CA GLU A 249 -12.25 -16.09 -25.30
C GLU A 249 -11.23 -15.03 -24.91
N SER A 250 -11.70 -14.03 -24.18
CA SER A 250 -10.83 -12.99 -23.61
C SER A 250 -10.17 -13.48 -22.30
N GLY A 251 -9.04 -12.91 -21.94
CA GLY A 251 -8.38 -13.19 -20.67
C GLY A 251 -7.60 -14.50 -20.64
N MET A 252 -7.29 -15.07 -21.80
CA MET A 252 -6.65 -16.38 -21.85
C MET A 252 -5.13 -16.29 -21.91
N ALA A 253 -4.48 -17.25 -21.23
CA ALA A 253 -3.03 -17.33 -21.15
C ALA A 253 -2.37 -17.85 -22.42
N THR A 254 -3.06 -18.71 -23.20
CA THR A 254 -2.51 -19.40 -24.37
C THR A 254 -3.49 -19.43 -25.54
N CYS A 255 -2.95 -19.48 -26.76
CA CYS A 255 -3.76 -19.72 -27.93
C CYS A 255 -3.99 -21.23 -28.12
N LEU A 256 -5.20 -21.60 -28.52
CA LEU A 256 -5.60 -22.96 -28.87
C LEU A 256 -5.08 -23.30 -30.30
N SER A 257 -4.64 -24.52 -30.49
CA SER A 257 -4.26 -25.01 -31.84
C SER A 257 -5.49 -25.45 -32.61
N CYS A 258 -5.51 -25.24 -33.93
CA CYS A 258 -6.52 -25.85 -34.78
C CYS A 258 -6.40 -27.37 -34.74
N ASP A 259 -7.53 -28.06 -34.63
CA ASP A 259 -7.60 -29.51 -34.64
C ASP A 259 -7.33 -30.08 -36.04
N ARG A 260 -7.17 -31.39 -36.11
CA ARG A 260 -7.09 -32.11 -37.38
C ARG A 260 -8.37 -31.86 -38.19
N GLY A 261 -8.26 -31.71 -39.48
CA GLY A 261 -9.40 -31.36 -40.31
C GLY A 261 -9.69 -29.86 -40.36
N GLN A 262 -8.88 -29.06 -39.65
CA GLN A 262 -9.03 -27.58 -39.58
C GLN A 262 -7.70 -26.86 -39.87
N TYR A 263 -7.80 -25.59 -40.25
CA TYR A 263 -6.66 -24.73 -40.42
C TYR A 263 -6.99 -23.25 -40.07
N GLN A 264 -5.98 -22.45 -39.89
CA GLN A 264 -6.11 -20.99 -39.82
C GLN A 264 -4.88 -20.34 -40.43
N SER A 265 -5.08 -19.61 -41.53
CA SER A 265 -3.97 -19.00 -42.28
C SER A 265 -3.62 -17.58 -41.82
N LYS A 266 -4.44 -16.96 -40.98
CA LYS A 266 -4.25 -15.59 -40.51
C LYS A 266 -3.91 -15.57 -39.04
N ASP A 267 -3.16 -14.54 -38.64
CA ASP A 267 -2.88 -14.23 -37.24
C ASP A 267 -4.09 -13.55 -36.59
N GLY A 268 -4.29 -13.81 -35.27
CA GLY A 268 -5.27 -13.08 -34.46
C GLY A 268 -6.71 -13.54 -34.59
N GLU A 269 -6.96 -14.65 -35.21
CA GLU A 269 -8.31 -15.17 -35.43
C GLU A 269 -8.89 -15.84 -34.18
N THR A 270 -10.21 -15.85 -34.13
CA THR A 270 -10.98 -16.38 -32.98
C THR A 270 -11.42 -17.81 -33.17
N GLN A 271 -11.34 -18.35 -34.39
CA GLN A 271 -11.76 -19.71 -34.71
C GLN A 271 -10.92 -20.29 -35.83
N CYS A 272 -10.87 -21.61 -35.94
CA CYS A 272 -10.29 -22.32 -37.06
C CYS A 272 -11.33 -22.52 -38.17
N ILE A 273 -10.85 -22.72 -39.39
CA ILE A 273 -11.64 -22.94 -40.58
C ILE A 273 -11.60 -24.44 -40.87
N ASP A 274 -12.75 -25.06 -41.08
CA ASP A 274 -12.86 -26.48 -41.49
C ASP A 274 -12.30 -26.71 -42.89
N CYS A 275 -11.60 -27.80 -43.10
CA CYS A 275 -11.24 -28.23 -44.43
C CYS A 275 -12.53 -28.45 -45.25
N ALA A 276 -12.63 -27.80 -46.39
CA ALA A 276 -13.77 -27.95 -47.29
C ALA A 276 -13.79 -29.36 -47.93
N VAL A 277 -14.93 -29.72 -48.49
CA VAL A 277 -15.06 -30.96 -49.31
C VAL A 277 -13.94 -31.00 -50.38
N GLY A 278 -13.47 -32.19 -50.69
CA GLY A 278 -12.35 -32.40 -51.59
C GLY A 278 -10.96 -32.06 -50.99
N ARG A 279 -10.93 -31.73 -49.69
CA ARG A 279 -9.71 -31.40 -48.94
C ARG A 279 -9.69 -32.11 -47.59
N ALA A 280 -8.48 -32.31 -47.06
CA ALA A 280 -8.31 -32.91 -45.73
C ALA A 280 -6.98 -32.48 -45.09
N SER A 281 -6.88 -32.62 -43.77
CA SER A 281 -5.64 -32.35 -43.04
C SER A 281 -5.52 -33.21 -41.78
N SER A 282 -4.49 -34.01 -41.70
CA SER A 282 -4.14 -34.78 -40.50
C SER A 282 -3.26 -33.98 -39.52
N MET A 283 -2.86 -32.75 -39.86
CA MET A 283 -1.97 -31.92 -39.03
C MET A 283 -2.78 -31.10 -38.02
N VAL A 284 -2.25 -31.00 -36.81
CA VAL A 284 -2.70 -30.06 -35.79
C VAL A 284 -1.97 -28.73 -36.00
N ALA A 285 -2.61 -27.65 -35.62
CA ALA A 285 -2.05 -26.26 -35.77
C ALA A 285 -1.66 -25.94 -37.20
N ARG A 286 -2.42 -26.40 -38.18
CA ARG A 286 -2.17 -26.12 -39.60
C ARG A 286 -2.39 -24.65 -39.91
N ASN A 287 -1.36 -24.01 -40.49
CA ASN A 287 -1.32 -22.59 -40.80
C ASN A 287 -1.54 -22.24 -42.29
N THR A 288 -1.83 -23.23 -43.11
CA THR A 288 -2.16 -23.10 -44.52
C THR A 288 -3.42 -23.87 -44.85
N ASP A 289 -4.07 -23.55 -45.96
CA ASP A 289 -5.26 -24.32 -46.40
C ASP A 289 -4.99 -25.84 -46.44
N CYS A 290 -6.05 -26.63 -46.25
CA CYS A 290 -6.00 -28.08 -46.23
C CYS A 290 -5.50 -28.65 -47.59
N GLU A 291 -4.89 -29.81 -47.53
CA GLU A 291 -4.40 -30.54 -48.69
C GLU A 291 -5.54 -30.95 -49.58
N VAL A 292 -5.40 -30.71 -50.87
CA VAL A 292 -6.33 -31.13 -51.91
C VAL A 292 -6.22 -32.64 -52.09
N CYS A 293 -7.34 -33.35 -52.08
CA CYS A 293 -7.37 -34.79 -52.40
C CYS A 293 -6.77 -35.00 -53.80
N LYS A 294 -5.82 -35.93 -53.90
CA LYS A 294 -5.19 -36.29 -55.19
C LYS A 294 -6.17 -37.07 -56.04
N ALA A 295 -5.93 -37.13 -57.33
CA ALA A 295 -6.65 -38.04 -58.26
C ALA A 295 -6.72 -39.45 -57.67
N GLY A 296 -7.78 -40.18 -57.92
CA GLY A 296 -8.10 -41.45 -57.32
C GLY A 296 -8.67 -41.38 -55.87
N ARG A 297 -8.75 -40.15 -55.33
CA ARG A 297 -9.28 -39.92 -53.98
C ARG A 297 -10.31 -38.79 -53.96
N TYR A 298 -11.18 -38.82 -52.94
CA TYR A 298 -12.22 -37.82 -52.76
C TYR A 298 -12.46 -37.54 -51.27
N GLN A 299 -13.17 -36.48 -50.94
CA GLN A 299 -13.71 -36.23 -49.62
C GLN A 299 -15.05 -35.48 -49.71
N SER A 300 -16.12 -36.13 -49.22
CA SER A 300 -17.48 -35.61 -49.29
C SER A 300 -17.90 -34.78 -48.06
N GLU A 301 -17.11 -34.80 -47.00
CA GLU A 301 -17.43 -34.13 -45.72
C GLU A 301 -16.39 -33.05 -45.42
N ASN A 302 -16.82 -32.02 -44.71
CA ASN A 302 -15.94 -31.00 -44.19
C ASN A 302 -15.19 -31.49 -42.93
N ALA A 303 -14.16 -30.77 -42.50
CA ALA A 303 -13.39 -30.98 -41.26
C ALA A 303 -12.76 -32.38 -41.15
N THR A 304 -12.43 -33.02 -42.26
CA THR A 304 -11.90 -34.38 -42.29
C THR A 304 -10.37 -34.40 -42.27
N THR A 305 -9.85 -35.51 -41.74
CA THR A 305 -8.41 -35.69 -41.54
C THR A 305 -7.71 -36.35 -42.74
N THR A 306 -8.43 -37.08 -43.57
CA THR A 306 -7.87 -37.85 -44.68
C THR A 306 -8.82 -37.89 -45.86
N CYS A 307 -8.28 -37.99 -47.09
CA CYS A 307 -9.07 -38.28 -48.28
C CYS A 307 -9.38 -39.78 -48.40
N LEU A 308 -10.61 -40.12 -48.78
CA LEU A 308 -11.07 -41.48 -49.04
C LEU A 308 -10.62 -41.92 -50.43
N ASN A 309 -10.38 -43.19 -50.59
CA ASN A 309 -10.02 -43.80 -51.88
C ASN A 309 -11.25 -44.10 -52.73
N CYS A 310 -11.17 -43.91 -54.02
CA CYS A 310 -12.17 -44.48 -54.94
C CYS A 310 -12.14 -46.00 -54.84
N ILE A 311 -13.31 -46.62 -54.73
CA ILE A 311 -13.50 -48.06 -54.67
C ILE A 311 -13.53 -48.66 -56.06
N PRO A 312 -13.34 -49.98 -56.25
CA PRO A 312 -13.46 -50.63 -57.56
C PRO A 312 -14.75 -50.27 -58.28
N GLY A 313 -14.66 -50.11 -59.59
CA GLY A 313 -15.75 -49.61 -60.44
C GLY A 313 -15.92 -48.07 -60.47
N LYS A 314 -15.12 -47.38 -59.70
CA LYS A 314 -15.11 -45.91 -59.64
C LYS A 314 -13.70 -45.35 -59.77
N TYR A 315 -13.58 -44.14 -60.38
CA TYR A 315 -12.33 -43.42 -60.58
C TYR A 315 -12.50 -41.95 -60.32
N GLU A 316 -11.40 -41.24 -60.17
CA GLU A 316 -11.38 -39.77 -60.14
C GLU A 316 -10.07 -39.25 -60.79
N ASP A 317 -10.19 -38.55 -61.85
CA ASP A 317 -9.08 -38.03 -62.67
C ASP A 317 -8.64 -36.63 -62.27
N GLU A 318 -9.48 -35.93 -61.51
CA GLU A 318 -9.21 -34.59 -61.03
C GLU A 318 -8.89 -34.54 -59.53
N LYS A 319 -8.16 -33.52 -59.14
CA LYS A 319 -7.87 -33.25 -57.74
C LYS A 319 -9.01 -32.51 -57.07
N GLY A 320 -9.20 -32.68 -55.74
CA GLY A 320 -10.11 -31.87 -54.95
C GLY A 320 -11.58 -32.25 -55.12
N GLN A 321 -11.88 -33.39 -55.61
CA GLN A 321 -13.25 -33.84 -55.85
C GLN A 321 -13.91 -34.37 -54.58
N HIS A 322 -15.23 -34.24 -54.48
CA HIS A 322 -16.05 -34.67 -53.32
C HIS A 322 -16.70 -36.03 -53.54
N HIS A 323 -16.56 -36.65 -54.69
CA HIS A 323 -17.02 -38.03 -54.99
C HIS A 323 -16.22 -38.61 -56.14
N CYS A 324 -16.25 -39.94 -56.29
CA CYS A 324 -15.65 -40.63 -57.41
C CYS A 324 -16.69 -40.85 -58.51
N LYS A 325 -16.29 -40.72 -59.76
CA LYS A 325 -17.05 -40.98 -60.97
C LYS A 325 -17.19 -42.51 -61.16
N LYS A 326 -18.31 -43.00 -61.67
CA LYS A 326 -18.46 -44.37 -62.14
C LYS A 326 -17.74 -44.58 -63.45
N CYS A 327 -17.17 -45.78 -63.67
CA CYS A 327 -16.61 -46.10 -64.96
C CYS A 327 -17.66 -45.99 -66.07
N PRO A 328 -17.31 -45.41 -67.26
CA PRO A 328 -18.16 -45.43 -68.44
C PRO A 328 -18.51 -46.87 -68.86
N LEU A 329 -19.61 -47.04 -69.54
CA LEU A 329 -19.98 -48.32 -70.09
C LEU A 329 -18.89 -48.92 -70.95
N GLY A 330 -18.59 -50.20 -70.71
CA GLY A 330 -17.50 -50.90 -71.42
C GLY A 330 -16.10 -50.69 -70.83
N GLN A 331 -15.99 -49.98 -69.71
CA GLN A 331 -14.73 -49.78 -69.00
C GLN A 331 -14.85 -50.31 -67.57
N PHE A 332 -13.72 -50.65 -66.97
CA PHE A 332 -13.69 -51.20 -65.61
C PHE A 332 -12.44 -50.81 -64.86
N VAL A 333 -12.45 -50.88 -63.58
CA VAL A 333 -11.29 -50.76 -62.70
C VAL A 333 -11.48 -51.63 -61.47
N THR A 334 -10.46 -52.40 -61.13
CA THR A 334 -10.45 -53.36 -60.00
C THR A 334 -9.65 -52.79 -58.84
N ASN A 335 -8.79 -51.85 -59.08
CA ASN A 335 -7.93 -51.29 -58.03
C ASN A 335 -8.61 -50.12 -57.28
N ILE A 336 -8.28 -49.96 -55.99
CA ILE A 336 -8.61 -48.76 -55.23
C ILE A 336 -7.72 -47.60 -55.69
N GLN A 337 -8.17 -46.33 -55.50
CA GLN A 337 -7.45 -45.11 -55.89
C GLN A 337 -7.24 -44.99 -57.41
N ALA A 338 -8.14 -45.50 -58.20
CA ALA A 338 -8.01 -45.38 -59.64
C ALA A 338 -8.21 -43.98 -60.12
N GLU A 339 -7.31 -43.51 -60.99
CA GLU A 339 -7.37 -42.22 -61.68
C GLU A 339 -8.11 -42.32 -63.05
N LYS A 340 -8.26 -43.51 -63.57
CA LYS A 340 -8.97 -43.79 -64.83
C LYS A 340 -9.53 -45.18 -64.84
N CYS A 341 -10.50 -45.43 -65.69
CA CYS A 341 -10.98 -46.78 -65.99
C CYS A 341 -10.22 -47.38 -67.20
N ASP A 342 -9.99 -48.66 -67.18
CA ASP A 342 -9.31 -49.40 -68.24
C ASP A 342 -10.31 -50.02 -69.23
N LEU A 343 -9.92 -50.15 -70.47
CA LEU A 343 -10.65 -50.91 -71.47
C LEU A 343 -10.42 -52.42 -71.29
N PRO A 344 -11.42 -53.30 -71.45
CA PRO A 344 -11.19 -54.70 -71.46
C PRO A 344 -10.18 -55.12 -72.54
N LYS A 345 -9.33 -56.05 -72.24
CA LYS A 345 -8.47 -56.64 -73.27
C LYS A 345 -9.35 -57.37 -74.28
N ASP A 346 -8.86 -57.39 -75.52
CA ASP A 346 -9.59 -58.13 -76.61
C ASP A 346 -10.07 -59.50 -76.20
N GLY A 347 -11.39 -59.74 -76.34
CA GLY A 347 -12.04 -61.00 -75.98
C GLY A 347 -12.74 -61.02 -74.61
N TYR A 348 -12.69 -59.97 -73.84
CA TYR A 348 -13.39 -59.84 -72.54
C TYR A 348 -14.48 -58.79 -72.58
N VAL A 349 -15.64 -59.02 -72.02
CA VAL A 349 -16.72 -58.09 -71.86
C VAL A 349 -16.65 -57.56 -70.38
N ALA A 350 -16.64 -56.25 -70.15
CA ALA A 350 -16.84 -55.71 -68.84
C ALA A 350 -18.26 -56.07 -68.39
N GLY A 351 -18.41 -56.85 -67.33
CA GLY A 351 -19.72 -57.24 -66.79
C GLY A 351 -20.46 -55.99 -66.28
N PRO A 352 -21.79 -56.04 -66.04
CA PRO A 352 -22.62 -54.95 -65.57
C PRO A 352 -22.19 -54.41 -64.22
#